data_83a3b7783aa04e42d9611582f95cdf6f
#
_entry.id   83a3b7783aa04e42d9611582f95cdf6f
#
_cell.length_a   1.000
_cell.length_b   1.000
_cell.length_c   1.000
_cell.angle_alpha   90.00
_cell.angle_beta   90.00
_cell.angle_gamma   90.00
#
_symmetry.space_group_name_H-M   'P 1'
#
loop_
_entity.id
_entity.type
_entity.pdbx_description
1 polymer ?
#
loop_
_entity_poly.entity_id
_entity_poly.type
_entity_poly.pdbx_seq_one_letter_code
_entity_poly.pdbx_strand_id
1 'polypeptide(L)'
;MLCNIIVAPAASAQGNAENDTDSSEDSSVLDVFFVDYPCESATCEGVRAATLVEYYGADWCEPCESLEVMIDSVNTERLALIHHHPSINDQNYLNHSSARFANQYRLIFIPSIVINSDGLLTGAGQGAELNQSIAGSTANFSGIDNLSISNNVLYWNTSSIYNLSIWKLEPIQHEFDDRLLNNTASGMITVDNQQRELDMSDWVSNTTSRLIFILQSDETQSLKSL
;
A
#
# COMPACT_ATOMS: atom_id res chain seq x y z
N MET A 1 -16.36 -72.92 -19.54
CA MET A 1 -16.42 -71.60 -20.16
C MET A 1 -15.40 -70.69 -19.43
N LEU A 2 -14.20 -70.54 -20.00
CA LEU A 2 -13.10 -69.77 -19.42
C LEU A 2 -13.12 -68.39 -20.06
N CYS A 3 -13.30 -67.37 -19.28
CA CYS A 3 -13.28 -65.97 -19.70
C CYS A 3 -11.83 -65.43 -19.61
N ASN A 4 -11.21 -65.17 -20.76
CA ASN A 4 -9.90 -64.60 -20.86
C ASN A 4 -10.02 -63.09 -20.67
N ILE A 5 -9.39 -62.58 -19.59
CA ILE A 5 -9.22 -61.15 -19.38
C ILE A 5 -7.91 -60.74 -20.04
N ILE A 6 -7.98 -59.91 -21.06
CA ILE A 6 -6.83 -59.29 -21.70
C ILE A 6 -6.48 -58.03 -20.88
N VAL A 7 -5.33 -58.04 -20.25
CA VAL A 7 -4.75 -56.85 -19.57
C VAL A 7 -3.92 -56.12 -20.61
N ALA A 8 -4.34 -54.88 -20.93
CA ALA A 8 -3.53 -53.96 -21.75
C ALA A 8 -2.42 -53.31 -20.91
N PRO A 9 -1.21 -53.10 -21.46
CA PRO A 9 -0.14 -52.46 -20.73
C PRO A 9 -0.40 -50.95 -20.58
N ALA A 10 -0.18 -50.44 -19.38
CA ALA A 10 -0.24 -49.02 -19.08
C ALA A 10 0.91 -48.27 -19.82
N ALA A 11 0.55 -47.29 -20.60
CA ALA A 11 1.49 -46.36 -21.20
C ALA A 11 2.03 -45.44 -20.10
N SER A 12 3.36 -45.47 -19.89
CA SER A 12 4.07 -44.53 -19.05
C SER A 12 4.10 -43.16 -19.75
N ALA A 13 3.27 -42.25 -19.28
CA ALA A 13 3.41 -40.85 -19.62
C ALA A 13 4.66 -40.30 -18.95
N GLN A 14 5.73 -40.03 -19.74
CA GLN A 14 6.81 -39.20 -19.34
C GLN A 14 6.27 -37.75 -19.27
N GLY A 15 6.00 -37.28 -18.08
CA GLY A 15 5.75 -35.88 -17.82
C GLY A 15 7.03 -35.10 -18.05
N ASN A 16 7.04 -34.27 -19.08
CA ASN A 16 8.02 -33.21 -19.17
C ASN A 16 7.80 -32.32 -17.92
N ALA A 17 8.80 -32.23 -17.08
CA ALA A 17 8.91 -31.17 -16.11
C ALA A 17 9.06 -29.87 -16.91
N GLU A 18 7.97 -29.16 -17.14
CA GLU A 18 8.01 -27.76 -17.48
C GLU A 18 8.66 -27.08 -16.29
N ASN A 19 9.81 -26.46 -16.54
CA ASN A 19 10.41 -25.49 -15.66
C ASN A 19 9.35 -24.39 -15.49
N ASP A 20 8.63 -24.41 -14.37
CA ASP A 20 8.01 -23.23 -13.83
C ASP A 20 9.15 -22.24 -13.58
N THR A 21 9.43 -21.43 -14.58
CA THR A 21 10.10 -20.16 -14.35
C THR A 21 9.17 -19.40 -13.45
N ASP A 22 9.61 -19.27 -12.20
CA ASP A 22 9.09 -18.35 -11.20
C ASP A 22 8.85 -16.99 -11.88
N SER A 23 7.63 -16.79 -12.37
CA SER A 23 7.17 -15.49 -12.77
C SER A 23 6.99 -14.76 -11.45
N SER A 24 8.00 -14.00 -11.04
CA SER A 24 7.82 -12.94 -10.06
C SER A 24 6.63 -12.11 -10.55
N GLU A 25 5.44 -12.37 -9.96
CA GLU A 25 4.26 -11.56 -10.23
C GLU A 25 4.65 -10.12 -9.91
N ASP A 26 4.67 -9.31 -10.96
CA ASP A 26 5.17 -7.95 -10.94
C ASP A 26 4.25 -7.13 -10.02
N SER A 27 4.77 -6.70 -8.86
CA SER A 27 4.05 -5.82 -7.95
C SER A 27 3.70 -4.53 -8.69
N SER A 28 2.43 -4.09 -8.65
CA SER A 28 2.07 -2.80 -9.27
C SER A 28 2.74 -1.62 -8.58
N VAL A 29 3.14 -1.75 -7.32
CA VAL A 29 3.94 -0.75 -6.61
C VAL A 29 5.42 -1.04 -6.82
N LEU A 30 6.08 -0.13 -7.51
CA LEU A 30 7.49 -0.24 -7.88
C LEU A 30 8.40 0.43 -6.86
N ASP A 31 8.03 1.63 -6.39
CA ASP A 31 8.84 2.37 -5.42
C ASP A 31 7.97 3.20 -4.49
N VAL A 32 8.44 3.38 -3.26
CA VAL A 32 7.76 4.15 -2.23
C VAL A 32 8.74 5.05 -1.50
N PHE A 33 8.42 6.34 -1.44
CA PHE A 33 9.12 7.31 -0.62
C PHE A 33 8.16 8.00 0.35
N PHE A 34 8.69 8.57 1.41
CA PHE A 34 7.94 9.48 2.27
C PHE A 34 8.78 10.68 2.70
N VAL A 35 8.10 11.75 3.05
CA VAL A 35 8.66 12.97 3.64
C VAL A 35 7.79 13.36 4.81
N ASP A 36 8.37 13.51 6.00
CA ASP A 36 7.69 14.13 7.14
C ASP A 36 7.53 15.64 6.89
N TYR A 37 6.33 16.16 7.14
CA TYR A 37 5.97 17.53 6.80
C TYR A 37 5.34 18.22 8.03
N PRO A 38 5.51 19.54 8.25
CA PRO A 38 6.32 20.44 7.44
C PRO A 38 7.83 20.17 7.55
N CYS A 39 8.56 20.57 6.51
CA CYS A 39 10.01 20.46 6.51
C CYS A 39 10.64 21.35 7.58
N GLU A 40 11.49 20.79 8.43
CA GLU A 40 12.26 21.55 9.42
C GLU A 40 13.40 22.37 8.80
N SER A 41 13.84 22.00 7.59
CA SER A 41 14.90 22.64 6.84
C SER A 41 14.39 23.25 5.53
N ALA A 42 15.18 24.07 4.87
CA ALA A 42 14.84 24.65 3.57
C ALA A 42 14.59 23.59 2.48
N THR A 43 15.18 22.41 2.64
CA THR A 43 14.99 21.25 1.76
C THR A 43 14.87 20.00 2.61
N CYS A 44 13.84 19.20 2.36
CA CYS A 44 13.65 17.87 2.93
C CYS A 44 13.91 16.82 1.87
N GLU A 45 14.82 15.91 2.16
CA GLU A 45 15.07 14.75 1.33
C GLU A 45 14.01 13.68 1.62
N GLY A 46 13.50 13.05 0.56
CA GLY A 46 12.60 11.90 0.69
C GLY A 46 13.36 10.67 1.16
N VAL A 47 12.70 9.90 2.03
CA VAL A 47 13.21 8.64 2.54
C VAL A 47 12.54 7.50 1.78
N ARG A 48 13.32 6.63 1.13
CA ARG A 48 12.76 5.41 0.53
C ARG A 48 12.27 4.48 1.62
N ALA A 49 11.00 4.07 1.53
CA ALA A 49 10.42 3.11 2.45
C ALA A 49 11.10 1.74 2.35
N ALA A 50 11.12 1.00 3.44
CA ALA A 50 11.43 -0.42 3.44
C ALA A 50 10.16 -1.26 3.33
N THR A 51 9.05 -0.71 3.81
CA THR A 51 7.74 -1.36 3.81
C THR A 51 6.65 -0.33 3.59
N LEU A 52 5.66 -0.67 2.75
CA LEU A 52 4.39 0.04 2.62
C LEU A 52 3.32 -0.75 3.36
N VAL A 53 2.58 -0.10 4.24
CA VAL A 53 1.39 -0.65 4.90
C VAL A 53 0.21 0.26 4.60
N GLU A 54 -0.84 -0.31 4.04
CA GLU A 54 -2.08 0.37 3.73
C GLU A 54 -3.20 -0.28 4.54
N TYR A 55 -3.69 0.42 5.54
CA TYR A 55 -4.81 -0.02 6.37
C TYR A 55 -6.11 0.57 5.84
N TYR A 56 -7.14 -0.25 5.76
CA TYR A 56 -8.48 0.11 5.33
C TYR A 56 -9.46 -0.14 6.47
N GLY A 57 -10.02 0.93 7.01
CA GLY A 57 -10.95 0.92 8.15
C GLY A 57 -12.07 1.92 8.00
N ALA A 58 -12.80 2.14 9.07
CA ALA A 58 -13.81 3.18 9.20
C ALA A 58 -14.09 3.46 10.68
N ASP A 59 -14.39 4.70 11.05
CA ASP A 59 -14.64 5.12 12.42
C ASP A 59 -15.80 4.35 13.08
N TRP A 60 -16.83 3.96 12.31
CA TRP A 60 -17.96 3.17 12.78
C TRP A 60 -17.69 1.66 12.89
N CYS A 61 -16.51 1.20 12.54
CA CYS A 61 -16.15 -0.22 12.47
C CYS A 61 -15.57 -0.70 13.81
N GLU A 62 -16.39 -1.31 14.67
CA GLU A 62 -15.96 -1.84 15.98
C GLU A 62 -14.74 -2.77 15.91
N PRO A 63 -14.62 -3.73 14.95
CA PRO A 63 -13.41 -4.54 14.83
C PRO A 63 -12.16 -3.76 14.41
N CYS A 64 -12.31 -2.56 13.85
CA CYS A 64 -11.22 -1.71 13.41
C CYS A 64 -10.45 -1.07 14.58
N GLU A 65 -11.16 -0.72 15.65
CA GLU A 65 -10.62 0.02 16.79
C GLU A 65 -9.36 -0.62 17.41
N SER A 66 -9.42 -1.92 17.70
CA SER A 66 -8.29 -2.65 18.29
C SER A 66 -7.10 -2.73 17.33
N LEU A 67 -7.37 -2.76 16.04
CA LEU A 67 -6.34 -2.86 15.00
C LEU A 67 -5.65 -1.51 14.76
N GLU A 68 -6.39 -0.42 14.81
CA GLU A 68 -5.85 0.94 14.71
C GLU A 68 -4.84 1.24 15.82
N VAL A 69 -5.18 0.90 17.06
CA VAL A 69 -4.25 1.01 18.21
C VAL A 69 -2.97 0.20 17.97
N MET A 70 -3.10 -0.99 17.41
CA MET A 70 -1.95 -1.85 17.10
C MET A 70 -1.10 -1.26 15.97
N ILE A 71 -1.72 -0.78 14.90
CA ILE A 71 -1.05 -0.18 13.75
C ILE A 71 -0.27 1.07 14.17
N ASP A 72 -0.87 1.94 15.00
CA ASP A 72 -0.21 3.14 15.51
C ASP A 72 0.99 2.82 16.42
N SER A 73 1.02 1.61 17.00
CA SER A 73 2.15 1.14 17.81
C SER A 73 3.30 0.54 16.99
N VAL A 74 3.12 0.32 15.69
CA VAL A 74 4.17 -0.23 14.83
C VAL A 74 5.31 0.77 14.69
N ASN A 75 6.45 0.43 15.27
CA ASN A 75 7.66 1.24 15.18
C ASN A 75 8.71 0.49 14.35
N THR A 76 8.64 0.65 13.05
CA THR A 76 9.59 0.05 12.11
C THR A 76 10.27 1.17 11.32
N GLU A 77 11.59 1.11 11.26
CA GLU A 77 12.35 2.08 10.46
C GLU A 77 11.90 2.06 9.00
N ARG A 78 11.74 3.23 8.41
CA ARG A 78 11.36 3.44 7.01
C ARG A 78 10.01 2.79 6.63
N LEU A 79 9.04 2.85 7.55
CA LEU A 79 7.66 2.46 7.31
C LEU A 79 6.89 3.59 6.63
N ALA A 80 6.31 3.32 5.47
CA ALA A 80 5.26 4.13 4.88
C ALA A 80 3.91 3.51 5.31
N LEU A 81 3.16 4.22 6.16
CA LEU A 81 1.87 3.77 6.67
C LEU A 81 0.79 4.75 6.23
N ILE A 82 -0.28 4.23 5.64
CA ILE A 82 -1.45 5.00 5.22
C ILE A 82 -2.71 4.39 5.84
N HIS A 83 -3.49 5.21 6.56
CA HIS A 83 -4.85 4.87 6.98
C HIS A 83 -5.84 5.36 5.92
N HIS A 84 -6.61 4.45 5.37
CA HIS A 84 -7.63 4.72 4.37
C HIS A 84 -9.03 4.55 4.95
N HIS A 85 -9.91 5.52 4.66
CA HIS A 85 -11.35 5.46 4.96
C HIS A 85 -12.14 5.32 3.65
N PRO A 86 -12.38 4.06 3.17
CA PRO A 86 -12.99 3.82 1.87
C PRO A 86 -14.52 3.91 1.87
N SER A 87 -15.16 3.95 3.04
CA SER A 87 -16.62 3.93 3.18
C SER A 87 -17.21 5.32 3.01
N ILE A 88 -18.19 5.48 2.12
CA ILE A 88 -18.93 6.73 1.93
C ILE A 88 -19.73 7.18 3.17
N ASN A 89 -19.93 6.28 4.12
CA ASN A 89 -20.63 6.57 5.39
C ASN A 89 -19.68 7.04 6.49
N ASP A 90 -18.39 7.16 6.19
CA ASP A 90 -17.38 7.64 7.11
C ASP A 90 -17.14 9.13 6.92
N GLN A 91 -17.01 9.91 8.01
CA GLN A 91 -16.73 11.34 7.89
C GLN A 91 -15.38 11.64 7.24
N ASN A 92 -14.44 10.71 7.38
CA ASN A 92 -13.08 10.77 6.82
C ASN A 92 -12.97 10.12 5.43
N TYR A 93 -14.13 9.87 4.80
CA TYR A 93 -14.20 9.28 3.46
C TYR A 93 -13.34 10.02 2.45
N LEU A 94 -12.53 9.28 1.72
CA LEU A 94 -11.75 9.77 0.59
C LEU A 94 -12.03 8.90 -0.65
N ASN A 95 -12.50 9.53 -1.73
CA ASN A 95 -12.84 8.81 -2.97
C ASN A 95 -11.64 8.02 -3.54
N HIS A 96 -10.42 8.55 -3.43
CA HIS A 96 -9.21 7.86 -3.86
C HIS A 96 -8.93 6.61 -3.02
N SER A 97 -9.19 6.65 -1.71
CA SER A 97 -9.10 5.49 -0.82
C SER A 97 -10.12 4.42 -1.20
N SER A 98 -11.36 4.83 -1.53
CA SER A 98 -12.41 3.92 -2.00
C SER A 98 -12.05 3.28 -3.36
N ALA A 99 -11.51 4.07 -4.29
CA ALA A 99 -11.07 3.56 -5.59
C ALA A 99 -9.91 2.55 -5.44
N ARG A 100 -8.94 2.85 -4.57
CA ARG A 100 -7.82 1.95 -4.30
C ARG A 100 -8.28 0.65 -3.64
N PHE A 101 -9.18 0.74 -2.65
CA PHE A 101 -9.83 -0.40 -2.01
C PHE A 101 -10.56 -1.31 -3.00
N ALA A 102 -11.49 -0.73 -3.78
CA ALA A 102 -12.42 -1.51 -4.60
C ALA A 102 -11.85 -1.90 -5.98
N ASN A 103 -11.10 -1.00 -6.62
CA ASN A 103 -10.67 -1.19 -8.02
C ASN A 103 -9.25 -1.75 -8.11
N GLN A 104 -8.33 -1.24 -7.30
CA GLN A 104 -6.94 -1.69 -7.37
C GLN A 104 -6.74 -3.00 -6.62
N TYR A 105 -7.17 -3.07 -5.35
CA TYR A 105 -6.98 -4.25 -4.51
C TYR A 105 -8.18 -5.20 -4.45
N ARG A 106 -9.34 -4.80 -4.98
CA ARG A 106 -10.59 -5.59 -4.98
C ARG A 106 -10.97 -6.11 -3.60
N LEU A 107 -10.71 -5.32 -2.57
CA LEU A 107 -11.12 -5.62 -1.21
C LEU A 107 -12.64 -5.51 -1.08
N ILE A 108 -13.23 -6.33 -0.21
CA ILE A 108 -14.69 -6.43 -0.05
C ILE A 108 -15.17 -6.18 1.38
N PHE A 109 -14.25 -6.12 2.35
CA PHE A 109 -14.59 -5.83 3.76
C PHE A 109 -13.46 -5.12 4.48
N ILE A 110 -13.81 -4.48 5.59
CA ILE A 110 -12.92 -3.83 6.56
C ILE A 110 -13.02 -4.55 7.92
N PRO A 111 -11.97 -4.54 8.76
CA PRO A 111 -10.66 -4.01 8.45
C PRO A 111 -9.86 -4.92 7.51
N SER A 112 -9.06 -4.31 6.65
CA SER A 112 -8.10 -5.00 5.80
C SER A 112 -6.75 -4.26 5.82
N ILE A 113 -5.65 -5.00 5.74
CA ILE A 113 -4.30 -4.44 5.65
C ILE A 113 -3.62 -5.02 4.42
N VAL A 114 -3.08 -4.13 3.58
CA VAL A 114 -2.24 -4.52 2.45
C VAL A 114 -0.78 -4.17 2.78
N ILE A 115 0.12 -5.12 2.62
CA ILE A 115 1.56 -4.95 2.87
C ILE A 115 2.29 -5.08 1.54
N ASN A 116 3.11 -4.07 1.21
CA ASN A 116 3.93 -3.99 -0.02
C ASN A 116 3.12 -4.26 -1.30
N SER A 117 1.83 -3.97 -1.30
CA SER A 117 0.85 -4.14 -2.38
C SER A 117 0.52 -5.58 -2.79
N ASP A 118 1.11 -6.59 -2.20
CA ASP A 118 0.87 -8.01 -2.53
C ASP A 118 0.39 -8.86 -1.34
N GLY A 119 0.80 -8.54 -0.12
CA GLY A 119 0.37 -9.23 1.10
C GLY A 119 -0.95 -8.69 1.64
N LEU A 120 -1.87 -9.58 2.06
CA LEU A 120 -3.18 -9.22 2.60
C LEU A 120 -3.42 -9.87 3.96
N LEU A 121 -3.79 -9.04 4.95
CA LEU A 121 -4.38 -9.46 6.22
C LEU A 121 -5.83 -8.95 6.30
N THR A 122 -6.76 -9.79 6.74
CA THR A 122 -8.19 -9.44 6.82
C THR A 122 -8.77 -9.70 8.19
N GLY A 123 -9.56 -8.73 8.67
CA GLY A 123 -10.17 -8.78 9.99
C GLY A 123 -9.16 -8.60 11.13
N ALA A 124 -9.68 -8.33 12.33
CA ALA A 124 -8.85 -8.08 13.51
C ALA A 124 -8.01 -9.30 13.93
N GLY A 125 -8.46 -10.52 13.62
CA GLY A 125 -7.74 -11.74 13.97
C GLY A 125 -6.40 -11.87 13.22
N GLN A 126 -6.40 -11.69 11.89
CA GLN A 126 -5.17 -11.69 11.11
C GLN A 126 -4.34 -10.43 11.33
N GLY A 127 -5.00 -9.30 11.59
CA GLY A 127 -4.31 -8.06 11.91
C GLY A 127 -3.39 -8.15 13.13
N ALA A 128 -3.68 -9.06 14.06
CA ALA A 128 -2.79 -9.34 15.20
C ALA A 128 -1.39 -9.87 14.78
N GLU A 129 -1.25 -10.38 13.56
CA GLU A 129 0.01 -10.87 13.00
C GLU A 129 0.81 -9.79 12.26
N LEU A 130 0.33 -8.54 12.25
CA LEU A 130 0.89 -7.43 11.48
C LEU A 130 2.41 -7.26 11.68
N ASN A 131 2.88 -7.21 12.93
CA ASN A 131 4.31 -7.03 13.22
C ASN A 131 5.16 -8.17 12.66
N GLN A 132 4.67 -9.40 12.72
CA GLN A 132 5.36 -10.57 12.16
C GLN A 132 5.36 -10.51 10.64
N SER A 133 4.23 -10.13 10.04
CA SER A 133 4.08 -10.01 8.59
C SER A 133 4.99 -8.90 8.03
N ILE A 134 5.09 -7.75 8.70
CA ILE A 134 6.02 -6.68 8.32
C ILE A 134 7.47 -7.18 8.42
N ALA A 135 7.83 -7.86 9.50
CA ALA A 135 9.20 -8.36 9.69
C ALA A 135 9.60 -9.44 8.67
N GLY A 136 8.62 -10.22 8.18
CA GLY A 136 8.80 -11.24 7.16
C GLY A 136 8.72 -10.72 5.72
N SER A 137 8.22 -9.49 5.53
CA SER A 137 7.99 -8.89 4.22
C SER A 137 9.15 -7.96 3.86
N THR A 138 9.81 -8.24 2.75
CA THR A 138 10.85 -7.34 2.20
C THR A 138 10.44 -6.88 0.82
N ALA A 139 10.31 -5.57 0.64
CA ALA A 139 10.10 -4.97 -0.67
C ALA A 139 11.44 -4.52 -1.26
N ASN A 140 11.63 -4.78 -2.54
CA ASN A 140 12.75 -4.27 -3.32
C ASN A 140 12.31 -3.02 -4.09
N PHE A 141 11.90 -1.99 -3.37
CA PHE A 141 11.45 -0.74 -3.96
C PHE A 141 12.54 -0.05 -4.75
N SER A 142 12.25 0.26 -6.02
CA SER A 142 13.15 0.94 -6.94
C SER A 142 12.39 1.65 -8.05
N GLY A 143 12.99 2.69 -8.64
CA GLY A 143 12.41 3.40 -9.78
C GLY A 143 12.42 4.92 -9.60
N ILE A 144 12.48 5.43 -8.37
CA ILE A 144 12.72 6.85 -8.07
C ILE A 144 14.18 6.99 -7.66
N ASP A 145 14.96 7.76 -8.40
CA ASP A 145 16.39 7.95 -8.11
C ASP A 145 16.59 8.89 -6.92
N ASN A 146 15.85 10.00 -6.91
CA ASN A 146 15.84 10.97 -5.84
C ASN A 146 14.46 11.63 -5.70
N LEU A 147 14.17 12.14 -4.52
CA LEU A 147 12.97 12.90 -4.23
C LEU A 147 13.28 13.91 -3.13
N SER A 148 12.91 15.17 -3.34
CA SER A 148 13.08 16.22 -2.33
C SER A 148 11.98 17.28 -2.42
N ILE A 149 11.75 17.99 -1.32
CA ILE A 149 10.84 19.12 -1.24
C ILE A 149 11.64 20.35 -0.81
N SER A 150 11.55 21.44 -1.58
CA SER A 150 12.17 22.72 -1.25
C SER A 150 11.18 23.85 -1.50
N ASN A 151 10.91 24.69 -0.50
CA ASN A 151 9.95 25.81 -0.58
C ASN A 151 8.56 25.36 -1.10
N ASN A 152 8.04 24.24 -0.62
CA ASN A 152 6.80 23.58 -1.06
C ASN A 152 6.80 23.11 -2.51
N VAL A 153 7.91 23.13 -3.20
CA VAL A 153 8.06 22.53 -4.53
C VAL A 153 8.68 21.13 -4.36
N LEU A 154 7.96 20.13 -4.82
CA LEU A 154 8.44 18.75 -4.92
C LEU A 154 9.31 18.62 -6.17
N TYR A 155 10.45 17.99 -6.03
CA TYR A 155 11.34 17.57 -7.11
C TYR A 155 11.57 16.08 -7.03
N TRP A 156 11.52 15.39 -8.17
CA TRP A 156 11.85 13.97 -8.23
C TRP A 156 12.48 13.61 -9.56
N ASN A 157 13.21 12.51 -9.56
CA ASN A 157 13.76 11.91 -10.77
C ASN A 157 13.42 10.42 -10.81
N THR A 158 12.98 9.95 -11.96
CA THR A 158 12.63 8.55 -12.20
C THR A 158 12.94 8.18 -13.64
N SER A 159 13.42 6.96 -13.84
CA SER A 159 13.56 6.33 -15.16
C SER A 159 12.29 5.56 -15.58
N SER A 160 11.31 5.46 -14.68
CA SER A 160 10.05 4.75 -14.92
C SER A 160 9.11 5.52 -15.84
N ILE A 161 8.31 4.77 -16.59
CA ILE A 161 7.22 5.29 -17.42
C ILE A 161 5.89 5.40 -16.67
N TYR A 162 5.83 4.97 -15.39
CA TYR A 162 4.64 4.95 -14.58
C TYR A 162 4.39 6.28 -13.87
N ASN A 163 3.14 6.51 -13.51
CA ASN A 163 2.71 7.70 -12.80
C ASN A 163 3.09 7.64 -11.32
N LEU A 164 3.29 8.82 -10.72
CA LEU A 164 3.55 8.98 -9.31
C LEU A 164 2.27 9.40 -8.59
N SER A 165 1.79 8.59 -7.66
CA SER A 165 0.71 8.97 -6.75
C SER A 165 1.29 9.59 -5.50
N ILE A 166 0.77 10.75 -5.09
CA ILE A 166 1.20 11.48 -3.90
C ILE A 166 0.03 11.49 -2.92
N TRP A 167 0.20 10.86 -1.77
CA TRP A 167 -0.77 10.81 -0.69
C TRP A 167 -0.42 11.85 0.36
N LYS A 168 -1.39 12.69 0.71
CA LYS A 168 -1.29 13.63 1.83
C LYS A 168 -1.89 13.00 3.06
N LEU A 169 -1.12 12.96 4.15
CA LEU A 169 -1.54 12.41 5.42
C LEU A 169 -1.66 13.51 6.46
N GLU A 170 -2.73 13.43 7.24
CA GLU A 170 -3.02 14.34 8.33
C GLU A 170 -3.46 13.55 9.57
N PRO A 171 -3.14 14.01 10.79
CA PRO A 171 -3.77 13.50 11.99
C PRO A 171 -5.23 13.95 12.03
N ILE A 172 -6.17 13.02 12.10
CA ILE A 172 -7.61 13.28 12.06
C ILE A 172 -8.27 12.76 13.31
N GLN A 173 -9.19 13.54 13.89
CA GLN A 173 -9.98 13.14 15.03
C GLN A 173 -10.95 12.02 14.65
N HIS A 174 -10.94 10.92 15.41
CA HIS A 174 -11.91 9.86 15.26
C HIS A 174 -13.33 10.36 15.58
N GLU A 175 -14.34 9.95 14.82
CA GLU A 175 -15.71 10.48 14.90
C GLU A 175 -16.39 10.20 16.26
N PHE A 176 -16.13 9.05 16.85
CA PHE A 176 -16.89 8.54 18.01
C PHE A 176 -16.12 8.58 19.32
N ASP A 177 -14.83 8.95 19.32
CA ASP A 177 -14.01 9.05 20.53
C ASP A 177 -12.91 10.12 20.39
N ASP A 178 -12.11 10.29 21.46
CA ASP A 178 -11.06 11.31 21.53
C ASP A 178 -9.72 10.85 20.89
N ARG A 179 -9.66 9.71 20.19
CA ARG A 179 -8.44 9.24 19.54
C ARG A 179 -8.08 10.11 18.35
N LEU A 180 -6.81 10.31 18.17
CA LEU A 180 -6.25 10.93 16.98
C LEU A 180 -5.71 9.83 16.06
N LEU A 181 -6.31 9.69 14.89
CA LEU A 181 -5.87 8.75 13.87
C LEU A 181 -4.70 9.38 13.10
N ASN A 182 -3.52 8.92 13.39
CA ASN A 182 -2.32 9.36 12.69
C ASN A 182 -2.25 8.72 11.29
N ASN A 183 -1.53 9.37 10.37
CA ASN A 183 -1.32 8.88 9.01
C ASN A 183 -2.61 8.67 8.19
N THR A 184 -3.68 9.39 8.48
CA THR A 184 -4.94 9.29 7.72
C THR A 184 -4.83 10.01 6.39
N ALA A 185 -5.18 9.34 5.31
CA ALA A 185 -5.19 9.91 3.97
C ALA A 185 -6.26 10.99 3.86
N SER A 186 -5.85 12.24 3.68
CA SER A 186 -6.71 13.41 3.52
C SER A 186 -6.78 13.93 2.09
N GLY A 187 -5.91 13.45 1.20
CA GLY A 187 -5.87 13.79 -0.20
C GLY A 187 -4.92 12.93 -1.01
N MET A 188 -5.18 12.86 -2.31
CA MET A 188 -4.27 12.20 -3.25
C MET A 188 -4.28 12.93 -4.58
N ILE A 189 -3.12 13.07 -5.18
CA ILE A 189 -2.94 13.55 -6.56
C ILE A 189 -2.06 12.56 -7.31
N THR A 190 -2.29 12.47 -8.62
CA THR A 190 -1.44 11.70 -9.53
C THR A 190 -0.68 12.67 -10.43
N VAL A 191 0.60 12.44 -10.57
CA VAL A 191 1.50 13.24 -11.39
C VAL A 191 1.98 12.41 -12.56
N ASP A 192 1.92 13.02 -13.74
CA ASP A 192 2.37 12.42 -14.99
C ASP A 192 3.88 12.10 -14.94
N ASN A 193 4.25 10.99 -15.54
CA ASN A 193 5.64 10.53 -15.60
C ASN A 193 6.59 11.48 -16.36
N GLN A 194 6.06 12.46 -17.10
CA GLN A 194 6.86 13.49 -17.77
C GLN A 194 7.22 14.67 -16.86
N GLN A 195 6.48 14.87 -15.78
CA GLN A 195 6.77 15.91 -14.79
C GLN A 195 7.97 15.52 -13.93
N ARG A 196 8.71 16.52 -13.46
CA ARG A 196 9.85 16.36 -12.54
C ARG A 196 9.81 17.35 -11.39
N GLU A 197 8.83 18.24 -11.40
CA GLU A 197 8.56 19.19 -10.34
C GLU A 197 7.07 19.45 -10.21
N LEU A 198 6.62 19.78 -8.99
CA LEU A 198 5.26 20.12 -8.66
C LEU A 198 5.24 21.13 -7.52
N ASP A 199 4.61 22.30 -7.75
CA ASP A 199 4.28 23.23 -6.67
C ASP A 199 3.11 22.68 -5.87
N MET A 200 3.33 22.46 -4.58
CA MET A 200 2.35 21.91 -3.65
C MET A 200 1.78 22.97 -2.69
N SER A 201 2.12 24.24 -2.87
CA SER A 201 1.78 25.32 -1.93
C SER A 201 0.29 25.42 -1.63
N ASP A 202 -0.55 25.20 -2.63
CA ASP A 202 -2.01 25.23 -2.48
C ASP A 202 -2.62 23.90 -2.00
N TRP A 203 -1.83 22.82 -1.95
CA TRP A 203 -2.31 21.49 -1.64
C TRP A 203 -1.92 21.02 -0.23
N VAL A 204 -0.72 21.36 0.23
CA VAL A 204 -0.29 21.06 1.60
C VAL A 204 -0.78 22.14 2.56
N SER A 205 -1.00 21.76 3.81
CA SER A 205 -1.45 22.65 4.89
C SER A 205 -0.53 22.51 6.10
N ASN A 206 -0.75 23.34 7.11
CA ASN A 206 -0.04 23.22 8.39
C ASN A 206 -0.50 21.99 9.22
N THR A 207 -1.58 21.32 8.82
CA THR A 207 -2.04 20.06 9.41
C THR A 207 -1.44 18.84 8.71
N THR A 208 -0.85 19.01 7.52
CA THR A 208 -0.16 17.93 6.83
C THR A 208 1.00 17.43 7.68
N SER A 209 1.01 16.14 8.01
CA SER A 209 2.05 15.52 8.84
C SER A 209 3.07 14.73 8.03
N ARG A 210 2.63 14.16 6.91
CA ARG A 210 3.48 13.33 6.04
C ARG A 210 2.96 13.32 4.62
N LEU A 211 3.86 13.18 3.68
CA LEU A 211 3.56 12.90 2.28
C LEU A 211 4.15 11.53 1.91
N ILE A 212 3.35 10.68 1.27
CA ILE A 212 3.80 9.38 0.76
C ILE A 212 3.70 9.39 -0.75
N PHE A 213 4.76 8.97 -1.41
CA PHE A 213 4.95 8.94 -2.84
C PHE A 213 5.00 7.49 -3.30
N ILE A 214 4.07 7.08 -4.13
CA ILE A 214 3.96 5.70 -4.63
C ILE A 214 4.10 5.74 -6.16
N LEU A 215 5.19 5.17 -6.66
CA LEU A 215 5.37 4.89 -8.08
C LEU A 215 4.73 3.53 -8.35
N GLN A 216 3.73 3.50 -9.22
CA GLN A 216 2.95 2.28 -9.47
C GLN A 216 2.51 2.16 -10.92
N SER A 217 2.33 0.93 -11.39
CA SER A 217 1.66 0.64 -12.66
C SER A 217 0.15 0.81 -12.50
N ASP A 218 -0.57 0.96 -13.62
CA ASP A 218 -2.04 1.05 -13.63
C ASP A 218 -2.72 -0.34 -13.56
N GLU A 219 -1.95 -1.40 -13.38
CA GLU A 219 -2.48 -2.76 -13.34
C GLU A 219 -3.17 -3.09 -12.02
N THR A 220 -4.22 -3.91 -12.11
CA THR A 220 -4.95 -4.40 -10.93
C THR A 220 -4.11 -5.46 -10.20
N GLN A 221 -4.02 -5.34 -8.89
CA GLN A 221 -3.24 -6.24 -8.05
C GLN A 221 -3.94 -7.56 -7.75
N SER A 222 -3.15 -8.62 -7.70
CA SER A 222 -3.53 -9.91 -7.13
C SER A 222 -2.89 -10.03 -5.73
N LEU A 223 -3.71 -9.94 -4.68
CA LEU A 223 -3.24 -10.02 -3.30
C LEU A 223 -3.08 -11.47 -2.84
N LYS A 224 -2.04 -11.73 -2.07
CA LYS A 224 -1.79 -13.02 -1.41
C LYS A 224 -2.18 -12.92 0.07
N SER A 225 -2.94 -13.88 0.58
CA SER A 225 -3.16 -13.99 2.03
C SER A 225 -1.83 -14.33 2.71
N LEU A 226 -1.50 -13.59 3.74
CA LEU A 226 -0.32 -13.78 4.59
C LEU A 226 -0.64 -14.73 5.74
#